data_7eae01d46667b429eca3e77a39d7b106
#
_entry.id   7eae01d46667b429eca3e77a39d7b106
#
_cell.length_a   1.000
_cell.length_b   1.000
_cell.length_c   1.000
_cell.angle_alpha   90.00
_cell.angle_beta   90.00
_cell.angle_gamma   90.00
#
_symmetry.space_group_name_H-M   'P 1'
#
loop_
_entity.id
_entity.type
_entity.pdbx_description
1 polymer ?
#
loop_
_entity_poly.entity_id
_entity_poly.type
_entity_poly.pdbx_seq_one_letter_code
_entity_poly.pdbx_strand_id
1 'polypeptide(L)'
;MDKVDVLIIGGGISGLASAWWLARSGLSVEVWEANQRPGGKIMSTRQDGYLTERAAAMVLNFRPEVAELVREAGLESAKTSRLPGAEARRYLLHRGRLKALPMRMGAMVASPLWSLRGKLRLLAEPFIFSSGREDETVSEFITRRLGHEILEKAMEPFIAGTLAGDAD
;
A
#
# COMPACT_ATOMS: atom_id res chain seq x y z
N MET A 1 8.54 0.23 41.19
CA MET A 1 8.03 0.04 39.78
C MET A 1 6.63 -0.50 39.93
N ASP A 2 5.66 0.25 39.52
CA ASP A 2 4.28 -0.21 39.52
C ASP A 2 4.19 -1.37 38.53
N LYS A 3 3.50 -2.44 38.92
CA LYS A 3 3.30 -3.59 38.00
C LYS A 3 2.38 -3.17 36.88
N VAL A 4 2.81 -3.36 35.66
CA VAL A 4 1.97 -3.23 34.47
C VAL A 4 1.65 -4.61 33.92
N ASP A 5 0.46 -4.78 33.34
CA ASP A 5 0.05 -6.06 32.73
C ASP A 5 0.80 -6.32 31.43
N VAL A 6 1.05 -5.27 30.65
CA VAL A 6 1.71 -5.37 29.35
C VAL A 6 2.71 -4.24 29.16
N LEU A 7 3.93 -4.62 28.78
CA LEU A 7 4.97 -3.68 28.34
C LEU A 7 5.14 -3.82 26.83
N ILE A 8 5.03 -2.73 26.10
CA ILE A 8 5.21 -2.67 24.64
C ILE A 8 6.52 -1.96 24.33
N ILE A 9 7.37 -2.59 23.52
CA ILE A 9 8.61 -2.02 23.05
C ILE A 9 8.42 -1.42 21.66
N GLY A 10 8.55 -0.10 21.57
CA GLY A 10 8.42 0.68 20.35
C GLY A 10 7.11 1.45 20.23
N GLY A 11 7.20 2.78 20.22
CA GLY A 11 6.10 3.74 20.08
C GLY A 11 5.74 4.07 18.64
N GLY A 12 5.95 3.16 17.67
CA GLY A 12 5.42 3.27 16.32
C GLY A 12 3.92 2.97 16.27
N ILE A 13 3.29 3.10 15.09
CA ILE A 13 1.84 2.92 14.92
C ILE A 13 1.35 1.56 15.42
N SER A 14 2.12 0.49 15.20
CA SER A 14 1.76 -0.85 15.67
C SER A 14 1.74 -0.93 17.19
N GLY A 15 2.80 -0.44 17.85
CA GLY A 15 2.87 -0.43 19.31
C GLY A 15 1.80 0.44 19.95
N LEU A 16 1.59 1.65 19.43
CA LEU A 16 0.57 2.57 19.93
C LEU A 16 -0.86 2.03 19.72
N ALA A 17 -1.16 1.43 18.57
CA ALA A 17 -2.45 0.81 18.32
C ALA A 17 -2.67 -0.40 19.24
N SER A 18 -1.66 -1.23 19.45
CA SER A 18 -1.74 -2.34 20.42
C SER A 18 -1.98 -1.84 21.84
N ALA A 19 -1.25 -0.81 22.26
CA ALA A 19 -1.44 -0.20 23.58
C ALA A 19 -2.88 0.31 23.76
N TRP A 20 -3.41 0.98 22.76
CA TRP A 20 -4.75 1.53 22.79
C TRP A 20 -5.82 0.44 22.93
N TRP A 21 -5.75 -0.63 22.14
CA TRP A 21 -6.69 -1.74 22.22
C TRP A 21 -6.59 -2.52 23.55
N LEU A 22 -5.37 -2.74 24.05
CA LEU A 22 -5.16 -3.42 25.32
C LEU A 22 -5.66 -2.59 26.50
N ALA A 23 -5.39 -1.29 26.50
CA ALA A 23 -5.91 -0.38 27.53
C ALA A 23 -7.44 -0.32 27.55
N ARG A 24 -8.10 -0.36 26.38
CA ARG A 24 -9.55 -0.47 26.29
C ARG A 24 -10.10 -1.78 26.84
N SER A 25 -9.31 -2.84 26.82
CA SER A 25 -9.66 -4.13 27.44
C SER A 25 -9.45 -4.14 28.94
N GLY A 26 -9.09 -3.01 29.54
CA GLY A 26 -8.93 -2.84 30.98
C GLY A 26 -7.54 -3.22 31.51
N LEU A 27 -6.58 -3.47 30.61
CA LEU A 27 -5.21 -3.80 30.99
C LEU A 27 -4.39 -2.52 31.24
N SER A 28 -3.50 -2.57 32.21
CA SER A 28 -2.49 -1.54 32.42
C SER A 28 -1.34 -1.72 31.43
N VAL A 29 -1.08 -0.72 30.59
CA VAL A 29 -0.13 -0.82 29.50
C VAL A 29 0.90 0.29 29.58
N GLU A 30 2.16 -0.06 29.40
CA GLU A 30 3.27 0.88 29.28
C GLU A 30 3.95 0.71 27.93
N VAL A 31 4.33 1.83 27.28
CA VAL A 31 5.02 1.82 25.97
C VAL A 31 6.39 2.46 26.14
N TRP A 32 7.43 1.73 25.80
CA TRP A 32 8.81 2.22 25.79
C TRP A 32 9.25 2.54 24.35
N GLU A 33 9.63 3.78 24.14
CA GLU A 33 10.13 4.30 22.86
C GLU A 33 11.58 4.74 23.03
N ALA A 34 12.46 4.30 22.14
CA ALA A 34 13.88 4.63 22.19
C ALA A 34 14.17 6.08 21.75
N ASN A 35 13.31 6.65 20.90
CA ASN A 35 13.46 8.02 20.42
C ASN A 35 12.71 9.00 21.33
N GLN A 36 13.05 10.28 21.21
CA GLN A 36 12.39 11.35 21.97
C GLN A 36 10.93 11.58 21.55
N ARG A 37 10.49 10.97 20.44
CA ARG A 37 9.16 11.17 19.86
C ARG A 37 8.51 9.83 19.48
N PRO A 38 7.27 9.56 19.93
CA PRO A 38 6.49 8.45 19.43
C PRO A 38 6.02 8.69 17.98
N GLY A 39 5.50 7.63 17.33
CA GLY A 39 4.97 7.67 15.96
C GLY A 39 5.85 6.93 14.95
N GLY A 40 7.10 6.64 15.27
CA GLY A 40 8.02 5.87 14.41
C GLY A 40 8.19 6.51 13.03
N LYS A 41 7.86 5.74 11.98
CA LYS A 41 7.96 6.19 10.59
C LYS A 41 6.86 7.19 10.17
N ILE A 42 5.77 7.33 10.93
CA ILE A 42 4.74 8.35 10.66
C ILE A 42 5.27 9.70 11.13
N MET A 43 5.69 10.50 10.18
CA MET A 43 6.27 11.81 10.44
C MET A 43 6.07 12.75 9.26
N SER A 44 5.37 13.84 9.53
CA SER A 44 5.24 14.97 8.60
C SER A 44 6.28 16.03 8.93
N THR A 45 6.85 16.63 7.91
CA THR A 45 7.81 17.73 8.04
C THR A 45 7.34 18.91 7.21
N ARG A 46 7.37 20.12 7.82
CA ARG A 46 7.12 21.37 7.10
C ARG A 46 8.45 22.07 6.85
N GLN A 47 8.75 22.33 5.58
CA GLN A 47 9.94 23.05 5.16
C GLN A 47 9.62 23.91 3.94
N ASP A 48 10.03 25.18 3.96
CA ASP A 48 9.88 26.13 2.85
C ASP A 48 8.43 26.22 2.28
N GLY A 49 7.43 26.13 3.17
CA GLY A 49 6.02 26.17 2.81
C GLY A 49 5.43 24.82 2.34
N TYR A 50 6.25 23.79 2.18
CA TYR A 50 5.81 22.45 1.80
C TYR A 50 5.58 21.57 3.03
N LEU A 51 4.56 20.71 2.94
CA LEU A 51 4.33 19.61 3.87
C LEU A 51 4.74 18.31 3.20
N THR A 52 5.67 17.61 3.80
CA THR A 52 6.17 16.32 3.29
C THR A 52 5.98 15.23 4.32
N GLU A 53 5.65 14.02 3.85
CA GLU A 53 5.57 12.82 4.66
C GLU A 53 6.85 12.00 4.49
N ARG A 54 7.45 11.54 5.60
CA ARG A 54 8.71 10.78 5.55
C ARG A 54 8.54 9.37 4.98
N ALA A 55 7.43 8.72 5.31
CA ALA A 55 7.17 7.36 4.87
C ALA A 55 5.68 7.11 4.62
N ALA A 56 4.84 7.25 5.65
CA ALA A 56 3.42 6.90 5.57
C ALA A 56 2.60 8.12 5.14
N ALA A 57 2.24 8.19 3.88
CA ALA A 57 1.41 9.28 3.31
C ALA A 57 -0.08 8.94 3.30
N MET A 58 -0.45 7.70 3.59
CA MET A 58 -1.81 7.21 3.36
C MET A 58 -2.18 6.11 4.35
N VAL A 59 -3.41 6.13 4.85
CA VAL A 59 -3.99 5.03 5.63
C VAL A 59 -4.98 4.28 4.75
N LEU A 60 -4.79 2.97 4.65
CA LEU A 60 -5.71 2.09 3.95
C LEU A 60 -6.75 1.56 4.95
N ASN A 61 -8.00 1.97 4.77
CA ASN A 61 -9.09 1.60 5.68
C ASN A 61 -9.81 0.33 5.20
N PHE A 62 -9.10 -0.80 5.22
CA PHE A 62 -9.67 -2.10 4.83
C PHE A 62 -10.37 -2.83 5.99
N ARG A 63 -10.17 -2.36 7.22
CA ARG A 63 -10.68 -2.99 8.43
C ARG A 63 -11.51 -2.02 9.24
N PRO A 64 -12.64 -2.46 9.80
CA PRO A 64 -13.49 -1.61 10.65
C PRO A 64 -12.75 -1.08 11.88
N GLU A 65 -11.78 -1.83 12.40
CA GLU A 65 -10.97 -1.44 13.56
C GLU A 65 -10.14 -0.17 13.26
N VAL A 66 -9.69 0.01 12.04
CA VAL A 66 -8.96 1.23 11.63
C VAL A 66 -9.88 2.45 11.68
N ALA A 67 -11.12 2.31 11.18
CA ALA A 67 -12.10 3.38 11.24
C ALA A 67 -12.50 3.71 12.68
N GLU A 68 -12.63 2.69 13.54
CA GLU A 68 -12.91 2.85 14.96
C GLU A 68 -11.78 3.60 15.66
N LEU A 69 -10.52 3.19 15.45
CA LEU A 69 -9.35 3.86 16.02
C LEU A 69 -9.28 5.34 15.62
N VAL A 70 -9.49 5.66 14.33
CA VAL A 70 -9.50 7.04 13.83
C VAL A 70 -10.60 7.87 14.49
N ARG A 71 -11.81 7.31 14.60
CA ARG A 71 -12.94 7.98 15.23
C ARG A 71 -12.68 8.28 16.73
N GLU A 72 -12.21 7.28 17.46
CA GLU A 72 -12.01 7.42 18.90
C GLU A 72 -10.77 8.22 19.27
N ALA A 73 -9.77 8.26 18.38
CA ALA A 73 -8.67 9.19 18.51
C ALA A 73 -9.05 10.65 18.16
N GLY A 74 -10.33 10.92 17.79
CA GLY A 74 -10.81 12.25 17.43
C GLY A 74 -10.26 12.79 16.12
N LEU A 75 -9.80 11.91 15.22
CA LEU A 75 -9.13 12.30 13.99
C LEU A 75 -10.05 12.37 12.76
N GLU A 76 -11.37 12.16 12.93
CA GLU A 76 -12.32 12.21 11.81
C GLU A 76 -12.31 13.55 11.06
N SER A 77 -12.18 14.66 11.78
CA SER A 77 -12.12 16.01 11.17
C SER A 77 -10.79 16.29 10.43
N ALA A 78 -9.73 15.59 10.78
CA ALA A 78 -8.43 15.68 10.12
C ALA A 78 -8.30 14.75 8.91
N LYS A 79 -9.26 13.84 8.73
CA LYS A 79 -9.26 12.86 7.66
C LYS A 79 -9.55 13.52 6.32
N THR A 80 -8.64 13.37 5.39
CA THR A 80 -8.81 13.81 3.99
C THR A 80 -8.98 12.59 3.09
N SER A 81 -10.11 12.51 2.42
CA SER A 81 -10.38 11.44 1.45
C SER A 81 -9.87 11.83 0.06
N ARG A 82 -9.60 10.82 -0.75
CA ARG A 82 -9.28 11.02 -2.16
C ARG A 82 -10.42 11.75 -2.88
N LEU A 83 -10.07 12.54 -3.87
CA LEU A 83 -11.06 13.16 -4.74
C LEU A 83 -11.88 12.07 -5.47
N PRO A 84 -13.20 12.28 -5.68
CA PRO A 84 -14.02 11.36 -6.47
C PRO A 84 -13.39 11.09 -7.84
N GLY A 85 -13.31 9.83 -8.22
CA GLY A 85 -12.72 9.41 -9.50
C GLY A 85 -11.20 9.34 -9.55
N ALA A 86 -10.47 9.75 -8.50
CA ALA A 86 -9.01 9.56 -8.43
C ALA A 86 -8.61 8.08 -8.43
N GLU A 87 -9.48 7.21 -7.92
CA GLU A 87 -9.27 5.76 -7.91
C GLU A 87 -9.20 5.14 -9.30
N ALA A 88 -9.95 5.69 -10.25
CA ALA A 88 -10.01 5.20 -11.61
C ALA A 88 -8.88 5.76 -12.50
N ARG A 89 -8.05 6.66 -11.95
CA ARG A 89 -7.04 7.36 -12.73
C ARG A 89 -5.65 7.05 -12.19
N ARG A 90 -5.01 6.04 -12.77
CA ARG A 90 -3.60 5.73 -12.53
C ARG A 90 -2.82 6.02 -13.80
N TYR A 91 -1.66 6.62 -13.66
CA TYR A 91 -0.81 6.98 -14.77
C TYR A 91 0.57 6.39 -14.60
N LEU A 92 1.14 5.94 -15.70
CA LEU A 92 2.54 5.51 -15.80
C LEU A 92 3.31 6.50 -16.66
N LEU A 93 4.54 6.80 -16.28
CA LEU A 93 5.46 7.51 -17.12
C LEU A 93 6.09 6.52 -18.12
N HIS A 94 5.69 6.62 -19.39
CA HIS A 94 6.21 5.78 -20.45
C HIS A 94 6.79 6.64 -21.58
N ARG A 95 8.09 6.52 -21.82
CA ARG A 95 8.84 7.30 -22.85
C ARG A 95 8.61 8.80 -22.71
N GLY A 96 8.75 9.34 -21.49
CA GLY A 96 8.59 10.77 -21.19
C GLY A 96 7.16 11.30 -21.25
N ARG A 97 6.15 10.44 -21.37
CA ARG A 97 4.73 10.84 -21.41
C ARG A 97 3.91 10.06 -20.38
N LEU A 98 2.99 10.76 -19.71
CA LEU A 98 2.04 10.13 -18.82
C LEU A 98 0.98 9.39 -19.66
N LYS A 99 0.85 8.09 -19.43
CA LYS A 99 -0.18 7.24 -20.03
C LYS A 99 -1.08 6.66 -18.96
N ALA A 100 -2.40 6.73 -19.18
CA ALA A 100 -3.36 6.14 -18.27
C ALA A 100 -3.21 4.62 -18.25
N LEU A 101 -3.12 4.04 -17.04
CA LEU A 101 -3.14 2.60 -16.84
C LEU A 101 -4.58 2.11 -16.99
N PRO A 102 -4.86 1.18 -17.90
CA PRO A 102 -6.20 0.63 -18.06
C PRO A 102 -6.56 -0.25 -16.87
N MET A 103 -7.70 0.05 -16.22
CA MET A 103 -8.17 -0.69 -15.03
C MET A 103 -9.26 -1.74 -15.35
N ARG A 104 -9.66 -1.85 -16.61
CA ARG A 104 -10.67 -2.83 -17.07
C ARG A 104 -10.07 -3.72 -18.12
N MET A 105 -10.41 -5.02 -18.14
CA MET A 105 -9.85 -6.00 -19.07
C MET A 105 -9.97 -5.56 -20.54
N GLY A 106 -11.12 -5.11 -20.99
CA GLY A 106 -11.30 -4.61 -22.35
C GLY A 106 -10.40 -3.41 -22.67
N ALA A 107 -10.22 -2.48 -21.72
CA ALA A 107 -9.32 -1.35 -21.86
C ALA A 107 -7.84 -1.80 -21.84
N MET A 108 -7.52 -2.85 -21.10
CA MET A 108 -6.17 -3.43 -21.12
C MET A 108 -5.81 -3.92 -22.51
N VAL A 109 -6.67 -4.73 -23.13
CA VAL A 109 -6.44 -5.23 -24.49
C VAL A 109 -6.37 -4.11 -25.53
N ALA A 110 -7.22 -3.08 -25.41
CA ALA A 110 -7.23 -1.92 -26.30
C ALA A 110 -6.06 -0.95 -26.09
N SER A 111 -5.38 -1.01 -24.94
CA SER A 111 -4.36 -0.04 -24.54
C SER A 111 -3.17 -0.01 -25.52
N PRO A 112 -2.65 1.18 -25.85
CA PRO A 112 -1.42 1.31 -26.62
C PRO A 112 -0.13 1.04 -25.80
N LEU A 113 -0.26 0.74 -24.50
CA LEU A 113 0.88 0.38 -23.65
C LEU A 113 1.50 -0.96 -24.03
N TRP A 114 0.68 -1.88 -24.55
CA TRP A 114 1.08 -3.24 -24.87
C TRP A 114 1.35 -3.42 -26.36
N SER A 115 2.35 -4.22 -26.67
CA SER A 115 2.57 -4.74 -28.00
C SER A 115 1.45 -5.69 -28.41
N LEU A 116 1.33 -6.00 -29.70
CA LEU A 116 0.37 -7.01 -30.18
C LEU A 116 0.61 -8.38 -29.50
N ARG A 117 1.88 -8.73 -29.30
CA ARG A 117 2.26 -9.96 -28.59
C ARG A 117 1.80 -9.96 -27.13
N GLY A 118 1.95 -8.85 -26.42
CA GLY A 118 1.44 -8.69 -25.06
C GLY A 118 -0.08 -8.80 -24.99
N LYS A 119 -0.80 -8.22 -25.94
CA LYS A 119 -2.27 -8.32 -26.04
C LYS A 119 -2.72 -9.77 -26.28
N LEU A 120 -2.08 -10.48 -27.21
CA LEU A 120 -2.36 -11.90 -27.44
C LEU A 120 -2.07 -12.75 -26.19
N ARG A 121 -1.00 -12.42 -25.46
CA ARG A 121 -0.66 -13.10 -24.22
C ARG A 121 -1.73 -12.88 -23.13
N LEU A 122 -2.24 -11.65 -22.98
CA LEU A 122 -3.35 -11.34 -22.07
C LEU A 122 -4.63 -12.12 -22.43
N LEU A 123 -4.96 -12.19 -23.71
CA LEU A 123 -6.14 -12.95 -24.17
C LEU A 123 -5.98 -14.46 -23.99
N ALA A 124 -4.76 -14.95 -24.03
CA ALA A 124 -4.45 -16.37 -23.82
C ALA A 124 -4.41 -16.77 -22.33
N GLU A 125 -4.48 -15.82 -21.39
CA GLU A 125 -4.38 -16.08 -19.95
C GLU A 125 -5.34 -17.17 -19.45
N PRO A 126 -6.64 -17.19 -19.82
CA PRO A 126 -7.57 -18.21 -19.35
C PRO A 126 -7.20 -19.64 -19.79
N PHE A 127 -6.36 -19.77 -20.81
CA PHE A 127 -5.93 -21.06 -21.37
C PHE A 127 -4.56 -21.52 -20.84
N ILE A 128 -3.99 -20.80 -19.89
CA ILE A 128 -2.70 -21.14 -19.28
C ILE A 128 -2.96 -22.01 -18.04
N PHE A 129 -2.87 -23.31 -18.20
CA PHE A 129 -3.13 -24.32 -17.17
C PHE A 129 -1.88 -24.65 -16.32
N SER A 130 -0.93 -23.74 -16.21
CA SER A 130 0.25 -23.97 -15.35
C SER A 130 -0.06 -23.66 -13.89
N SER A 131 0.19 -24.61 -13.00
CA SER A 131 0.18 -24.39 -11.55
C SER A 131 1.43 -23.61 -11.13
N GLY A 132 1.28 -22.69 -10.16
CA GLY A 132 2.41 -22.01 -9.52
C GLY A 132 3.10 -22.93 -8.51
N ARG A 133 4.29 -22.50 -8.04
CA ARG A 133 4.96 -23.08 -6.89
C ARG A 133 4.56 -22.31 -5.63
N GLU A 134 4.66 -22.92 -4.45
CA GLU A 134 4.33 -22.25 -3.18
C GLU A 134 5.23 -21.05 -2.88
N ASP A 135 6.47 -21.09 -3.38
CA ASP A 135 7.50 -20.07 -3.21
C ASP A 135 7.65 -19.14 -4.43
N GLU A 136 6.65 -19.12 -5.34
CA GLU A 136 6.68 -18.32 -6.55
C GLU A 136 6.64 -16.82 -6.20
N THR A 137 7.60 -16.04 -6.73
CA THR A 137 7.59 -14.59 -6.57
C THR A 137 6.47 -13.94 -7.37
N VAL A 138 6.15 -12.66 -7.07
CA VAL A 138 5.16 -11.90 -7.86
C VAL A 138 5.61 -11.76 -9.30
N SER A 139 6.90 -11.54 -9.52
CA SER A 139 7.53 -11.46 -10.83
C SER A 139 7.34 -12.75 -11.63
N GLU A 140 7.64 -13.89 -11.05
CA GLU A 140 7.44 -15.21 -11.67
C GLU A 140 5.97 -15.48 -11.98
N PHE A 141 5.06 -15.21 -11.02
CA PHE A 141 3.63 -15.39 -11.21
C PHE A 141 3.08 -14.54 -12.36
N ILE A 142 3.39 -13.25 -12.38
CA ILE A 142 2.90 -12.33 -13.42
C ILE A 142 3.49 -12.71 -14.78
N THR A 143 4.78 -13.02 -14.83
CA THR A 143 5.43 -13.43 -16.08
C THR A 143 4.80 -14.71 -16.64
N ARG A 144 4.55 -15.69 -15.79
CA ARG A 144 3.93 -16.97 -16.15
C ARG A 144 2.49 -16.81 -16.62
N ARG A 145 1.69 -15.97 -15.96
CA ARG A 145 0.26 -15.78 -16.27
C ARG A 145 0.02 -14.73 -17.36
N LEU A 146 0.59 -13.56 -17.23
CA LEU A 146 0.29 -12.39 -18.06
C LEU A 146 1.42 -12.02 -19.02
N GLY A 147 2.62 -12.53 -18.77
CA GLY A 147 3.81 -12.27 -19.59
C GLY A 147 4.66 -11.12 -19.08
N HIS A 148 5.94 -11.14 -19.44
CA HIS A 148 6.97 -10.20 -18.98
C HIS A 148 6.63 -8.73 -19.26
N GLU A 149 5.97 -8.44 -20.39
CA GLU A 149 5.62 -7.06 -20.76
C GLU A 149 4.64 -6.41 -19.76
N ILE A 150 3.72 -7.19 -19.18
CA ILE A 150 2.79 -6.72 -18.15
C ILE A 150 3.52 -6.52 -16.82
N LEU A 151 4.44 -7.42 -16.49
CA LEU A 151 5.31 -7.25 -15.32
C LEU A 151 6.06 -5.91 -15.41
N GLU A 152 6.90 -5.74 -16.40
CA GLU A 152 7.78 -4.57 -16.59
C GLU A 152 7.02 -3.25 -16.67
N LYS A 153 5.93 -3.20 -17.44
CA LYS A 153 5.24 -1.93 -17.73
C LYS A 153 4.10 -1.59 -16.78
N ALA A 154 3.61 -2.53 -15.99
CA ALA A 154 2.48 -2.26 -15.09
C ALA A 154 2.74 -2.69 -13.65
N MET A 155 3.18 -3.93 -13.43
CA MET A 155 3.25 -4.48 -12.08
C MET A 155 4.44 -3.95 -11.29
N GLU A 156 5.63 -3.93 -11.86
CA GLU A 156 6.81 -3.34 -11.21
C GLU A 156 6.60 -1.87 -10.83
N PRO A 157 6.17 -0.98 -11.74
CA PRO A 157 5.88 0.42 -11.36
C PRO A 157 4.77 0.55 -10.32
N PHE A 158 3.80 -0.36 -10.33
CA PHE A 158 2.74 -0.38 -9.33
C PHE A 158 3.26 -0.80 -7.96
N ILE A 159 4.03 -1.88 -7.88
CA ILE A 159 4.60 -2.40 -6.63
C ILE A 159 5.59 -1.38 -6.05
N ALA A 160 6.52 -0.89 -6.85
CA ALA A 160 7.48 0.11 -6.42
C ALA A 160 6.81 1.41 -5.96
N GLY A 161 5.80 1.90 -6.70
CA GLY A 161 5.15 3.18 -6.43
C GLY A 161 4.12 3.15 -5.31
N THR A 162 3.51 1.99 -5.00
CA THR A 162 2.46 1.88 -3.99
C THR A 162 2.88 1.13 -2.74
N LEU A 163 3.73 0.14 -2.88
CA LEU A 163 4.14 -0.74 -1.79
C LEU A 163 5.59 -0.51 -1.36
N ALA A 164 6.34 0.30 -2.12
CA ALA A 164 7.79 0.51 -1.94
C ALA A 164 8.56 -0.83 -1.85
N GLY A 165 8.07 -1.82 -2.60
CA GLY A 165 8.59 -3.19 -2.64
C GLY A 165 9.24 -3.50 -3.99
N ASP A 166 9.78 -4.70 -4.08
CA ASP A 166 10.27 -5.34 -5.28
C ASP A 166 9.30 -6.45 -5.71
N ALA A 167 9.28 -6.79 -6.98
CA ALA A 167 8.46 -7.88 -7.50
C ALA A 167 9.16 -9.26 -7.41
N ASP A 168 10.49 -9.26 -7.18
CA ASP A 168 11.35 -10.46 -7.07
C ASP A 168 11.36 -11.06 -5.66
#